data_ce352467fc80f50f60de56557ca26dad
#
_entry.id   ce352467fc80f50f60de56557ca26dad
#
_cell.length_a   1.000
_cell.length_b   1.000
_cell.length_c   1.000
_cell.angle_alpha   90.00
_cell.angle_beta   90.00
_cell.angle_gamma   90.00
#
_symmetry.space_group_name_H-M   'P 1'
#
loop_
_entity.id
_entity.type
_entity.pdbx_description
1 polymer ?
#
loop_
_entity_poly.entity_id
_entity_poly.type
_entity_poly.pdbx_seq_one_letter_code
_entity_poly.pdbx_strand_id
1 'polypeptide(L)'
;MANNKDVEIVIRDNKASIFLRELSATSSMHYLAASSPMGFGANNNAVFEYCRSKLGMQSGDYFCLHNPDLIIAPDVLLEAVNTAEQHAARLVTINLFQDSDLTRPDFNIKRFPSLLDFARGFLLGSNPAAYDKTTIDEPTQVDWASGAFLLFKAELYQQLHGFDERFFMYLEDVDICRRARDQLGEPVLYLPHLKAVHLCRQANKRLFSRHFYWFMVSMLKYFLRSGSRTVN
;
A
#
# COMPACT_ATOMS: atom_id res chain seq x y z
N MET A 1 13.00 9.75 10.79
CA MET A 1 12.88 8.27 10.85
C MET A 1 14.24 7.59 10.91
N ALA A 2 15.18 7.87 10.01
CA ALA A 2 16.46 7.14 9.92
C ALA A 2 17.36 7.08 11.19
N ASN A 3 17.05 7.83 12.22
CA ASN A 3 17.80 7.81 13.50
C ASN A 3 17.05 7.11 14.65
N ASN A 4 15.87 6.56 14.39
CA ASN A 4 15.13 5.77 15.40
C ASN A 4 15.58 4.31 15.28
N LYS A 5 16.12 3.73 16.34
CA LYS A 5 16.61 2.35 16.37
C LYS A 5 15.50 1.29 16.13
N ASP A 6 14.24 1.70 16.26
CA ASP A 6 13.09 0.82 16.08
C ASP A 6 12.57 0.80 14.63
N VAL A 7 13.17 1.60 13.72
CA VAL A 7 12.73 1.72 12.33
C VAL A 7 13.91 1.59 11.37
N GLU A 8 13.87 0.57 10.54
CA GLU A 8 14.77 0.37 9.41
C GLU A 8 14.16 0.90 8.12
N ILE A 9 14.89 1.72 7.37
CA ILE A 9 14.41 2.28 6.11
C ILE A 9 15.15 1.63 4.94
N VAL A 10 14.38 1.05 4.03
CA VAL A 10 14.90 0.44 2.79
C VAL A 10 14.35 1.19 1.58
N ILE A 11 15.24 1.76 0.78
CA ILE A 11 14.90 2.43 -0.48
C ILE A 11 15.05 1.40 -1.62
N ARG A 12 13.96 1.14 -2.32
CA ARG A 12 13.96 0.35 -3.55
C ARG A 12 13.92 1.25 -4.77
N ASP A 13 14.94 1.21 -5.59
CA ASP A 13 15.10 2.11 -6.72
C ASP A 13 15.09 1.38 -8.06
N ASN A 14 14.09 1.65 -8.90
CA ASN A 14 13.92 1.10 -10.23
C ASN A 14 14.81 1.75 -11.30
N LYS A 15 15.48 2.86 -10.98
CA LYS A 15 16.25 3.65 -11.96
C LYS A 15 17.74 3.68 -11.67
N ALA A 16 18.18 3.06 -10.58
CA ALA A 16 19.56 3.09 -10.09
C ALA A 16 20.12 4.54 -9.99
N SER A 17 19.35 5.44 -9.38
CA SER A 17 19.64 6.86 -9.22
C SER A 17 20.91 7.07 -8.38
N ILE A 18 21.86 7.83 -8.88
CA ILE A 18 23.05 8.22 -8.14
C ILE A 18 22.67 9.01 -6.88
N PHE A 19 21.72 9.94 -7.00
CA PHE A 19 21.22 10.74 -5.88
C PHE A 19 20.68 9.88 -4.72
N LEU A 20 19.83 8.89 -4.99
CA LEU A 20 19.29 8.03 -3.92
C LEU A 20 20.35 7.14 -3.29
N ARG A 21 21.34 6.71 -4.07
CA ARG A 21 22.48 5.94 -3.56
C ARG A 21 23.34 6.79 -2.62
N GLU A 22 23.66 8.02 -3.01
CA GLU A 22 24.46 8.95 -2.18
C GLU A 22 23.69 9.35 -0.92
N LEU A 23 22.39 9.64 -1.03
CA LEU A 23 21.52 9.93 0.11
C LEU A 23 21.52 8.78 1.12
N SER A 24 21.38 7.54 0.66
CA SER A 24 21.39 6.37 1.55
C SER A 24 22.76 6.13 2.20
N ALA A 25 23.86 6.43 1.50
CA ALA A 25 25.21 6.29 2.05
C ALA A 25 25.53 7.32 3.17
N THR A 26 24.85 8.48 3.15
CA THR A 26 25.01 9.54 4.16
C THR A 26 23.98 9.48 5.29
N SER A 27 23.03 8.54 5.23
CA SER A 27 21.97 8.34 6.19
C SER A 27 21.87 6.87 6.57
N SER A 28 21.27 6.56 7.71
CA SER A 28 21.06 5.17 8.16
C SER A 28 19.94 4.48 7.36
N MET A 29 20.06 4.45 6.02
CA MET A 29 19.08 3.84 5.13
C MET A 29 19.74 2.79 4.23
N HIS A 30 19.03 1.71 3.98
CA HIS A 30 19.47 0.66 3.05
C HIS A 30 19.05 1.00 1.62
N TYR A 31 19.96 0.81 0.67
CA TYR A 31 19.70 1.07 -0.74
C TYR A 31 19.68 -0.22 -1.57
N LEU A 32 18.59 -0.43 -2.31
CA LEU A 32 18.34 -1.62 -3.10
C LEU A 32 18.04 -1.23 -4.56
N ALA A 33 19.04 -1.25 -5.44
CA ALA A 33 18.83 -1.03 -6.86
C ALA A 33 18.14 -2.23 -7.51
N ALA A 34 17.19 -1.98 -8.40
CA ALA A 34 16.68 -3.00 -9.31
C ALA A 34 17.61 -3.16 -10.52
N SER A 35 17.81 -4.41 -10.97
CA SER A 35 18.54 -4.69 -12.21
C SER A 35 17.77 -4.27 -13.46
N SER A 36 16.43 -4.22 -13.36
CA SER A 36 15.50 -3.74 -14.38
C SER A 36 14.26 -3.19 -13.71
N PRO A 37 13.48 -2.30 -14.35
CA PRO A 37 12.24 -1.78 -13.79
C PRO A 37 11.25 -2.90 -13.48
N MET A 38 10.80 -2.98 -12.23
CA MET A 38 9.83 -3.94 -11.72
C MET A 38 8.53 -3.24 -11.35
N GLY A 39 7.44 -4.02 -11.28
CA GLY A 39 6.15 -3.52 -10.81
C GLY A 39 6.15 -3.15 -9.33
N PHE A 40 5.10 -2.45 -8.89
CA PHE A 40 4.97 -2.01 -7.50
C PHE A 40 5.04 -3.19 -6.52
N GLY A 41 4.22 -4.22 -6.73
CA GLY A 41 4.21 -5.39 -5.86
C GLY A 41 5.54 -6.13 -5.81
N ALA A 42 6.18 -6.36 -6.97
CA ALA A 42 7.47 -7.04 -7.06
C ALA A 42 8.60 -6.27 -6.35
N ASN A 43 8.58 -4.93 -6.40
CA ASN A 43 9.54 -4.12 -5.66
C ASN A 43 9.35 -4.26 -4.15
N ASN A 44 8.12 -4.26 -3.65
CA ASN A 44 7.83 -4.45 -2.23
C ASN A 44 8.17 -5.87 -1.76
N ASN A 45 7.92 -6.90 -2.58
CA ASN A 45 8.34 -8.28 -2.28
C ASN A 45 9.86 -8.38 -2.13
N ALA A 46 10.62 -7.73 -3.03
CA ALA A 46 12.07 -7.72 -2.95
C ALA A 46 12.60 -7.00 -1.69
N VAL A 47 11.94 -5.91 -1.27
CA VAL A 47 12.25 -5.21 0.00
C VAL A 47 11.93 -6.11 1.19
N PHE A 48 10.78 -6.75 1.22
CA PHE A 48 10.38 -7.65 2.30
C PHE A 48 11.39 -8.79 2.49
N GLU A 49 11.81 -9.42 1.38
CA GLU A 49 12.80 -10.50 1.43
C GLU A 49 14.17 -10.00 1.90
N TYR A 50 14.57 -8.78 1.51
CA TYR A 50 15.78 -8.15 2.01
C TYR A 50 15.69 -7.89 3.52
N CYS A 51 14.57 -7.36 4.02
CA CYS A 51 14.37 -7.13 5.44
C CYS A 51 14.47 -8.44 6.23
N ARG A 52 13.89 -9.52 5.74
CA ARG A 52 13.98 -10.85 6.37
C ARG A 52 15.38 -11.42 6.35
N SER A 53 16.00 -11.46 5.18
CA SER A 53 17.26 -12.20 4.97
C SER A 53 18.51 -11.43 5.38
N LYS A 54 18.47 -10.09 5.39
CA LYS A 54 19.64 -9.23 5.65
C LYS A 54 19.51 -8.39 6.90
N LEU A 55 18.31 -7.94 7.26
CA LEU A 55 18.08 -7.10 8.44
C LEU A 55 17.54 -7.90 9.63
N GLY A 56 17.22 -9.17 9.45
CA GLY A 56 16.76 -10.04 10.53
C GLY A 56 15.33 -9.79 10.99
N MET A 57 14.47 -9.22 10.12
CA MET A 57 13.06 -8.99 10.41
C MET A 57 12.36 -10.29 10.85
N GLN A 58 11.71 -10.24 12.01
CA GLN A 58 11.02 -11.36 12.63
C GLN A 58 9.53 -11.38 12.26
N SER A 59 8.85 -12.49 12.49
CA SER A 59 7.40 -12.64 12.22
C SER A 59 6.52 -11.65 12.99
N GLY A 60 6.97 -11.24 14.19
CA GLY A 60 6.28 -10.26 15.03
C GLY A 60 6.49 -8.80 14.64
N ASP A 61 7.46 -8.50 13.78
CA ASP A 61 7.75 -7.13 13.33
C ASP A 61 6.70 -6.64 12.34
N TYR A 62 6.77 -5.35 12.02
CA TYR A 62 5.89 -4.74 11.03
C TYR A 62 6.65 -4.34 9.77
N PHE A 63 6.05 -4.64 8.63
CA PHE A 63 6.49 -4.21 7.30
C PHE A 63 5.59 -3.10 6.79
N CYS A 64 6.14 -1.90 6.62
CA CYS A 64 5.40 -0.73 6.16
C CYS A 64 5.70 -0.43 4.70
N LEU A 65 4.67 -0.42 3.86
CA LEU A 65 4.72 0.18 2.54
C LEU A 65 4.61 1.69 2.67
N HIS A 66 5.52 2.39 2.07
CA HIS A 66 5.60 3.84 2.12
C HIS A 66 5.96 4.40 0.75
N ASN A 67 5.00 5.05 0.08
CA ASN A 67 5.27 5.70 -1.19
C ASN A 67 6.24 6.87 -1.04
N PRO A 68 7.09 7.15 -2.05
CA PRO A 68 8.07 8.23 -1.98
C PRO A 68 7.46 9.64 -1.92
N ASP A 69 6.18 9.79 -2.24
CA ASP A 69 5.41 11.05 -2.14
C ASP A 69 4.46 11.09 -0.93
N LEU A 70 4.66 10.19 0.03
CA LEU A 70 4.00 10.21 1.34
C LEU A 70 4.89 10.91 2.36
N ILE A 71 4.34 11.85 3.10
CA ILE A 71 4.99 12.56 4.21
C ILE A 71 4.28 12.16 5.49
N ILE A 72 5.00 11.48 6.37
CA ILE A 72 4.51 11.00 7.66
C ILE A 72 5.47 11.38 8.78
N ALA A 73 4.95 11.80 9.91
CA ALA A 73 5.75 12.01 11.11
C ALA A 73 6.14 10.67 11.75
N PRO A 74 7.35 10.54 12.31
CA PRO A 74 7.83 9.28 12.89
C PRO A 74 6.95 8.72 14.02
N ASP A 75 6.41 9.60 14.85
CA ASP A 75 5.50 9.26 15.94
C ASP A 75 4.17 8.68 15.44
N VAL A 76 3.65 9.17 14.31
CA VAL A 76 2.44 8.61 13.68
C VAL A 76 2.68 7.17 13.22
N LEU A 77 3.86 6.85 12.69
CA LEU A 77 4.19 5.48 12.29
C LEU A 77 4.25 4.55 13.51
N LEU A 78 4.93 4.98 14.57
CA LEU A 78 5.04 4.19 15.81
C LEU A 78 3.68 4.00 16.48
N GLU A 79 2.86 5.03 16.49
CA GLU A 79 1.50 4.95 17.03
C GLU A 79 0.60 4.03 16.20
N ALA A 80 0.81 3.96 14.87
CA ALA A 80 0.10 3.00 14.03
C ALA A 80 0.45 1.54 14.41
N VAL A 81 1.72 1.27 14.74
CA VAL A 81 2.16 -0.04 15.26
C VAL A 81 1.50 -0.34 16.61
N ASN A 82 1.56 0.61 17.55
CA ASN A 82 0.97 0.45 18.88
C ASN A 82 -0.53 0.16 18.81
N THR A 83 -1.24 0.93 17.97
CA THR A 83 -2.69 0.76 17.78
C THR A 83 -3.01 -0.58 17.10
N ALA A 84 -2.19 -1.01 16.14
CA ALA A 84 -2.31 -2.33 15.52
C ALA A 84 -2.23 -3.45 16.57
N GLU A 85 -1.27 -3.38 17.49
CA GLU A 85 -1.13 -4.36 18.58
C GLU A 85 -2.32 -4.33 19.54
N GLN A 86 -2.80 -3.15 19.93
CA GLN A 86 -3.96 -2.99 20.81
C GLN A 86 -5.24 -3.62 20.24
N HIS A 87 -5.41 -3.53 18.92
CA HIS A 87 -6.56 -4.09 18.21
C HIS A 87 -6.31 -5.50 17.68
N ALA A 88 -5.15 -6.11 17.95
CA ALA A 88 -4.71 -7.37 17.36
C ALA A 88 -4.83 -7.39 15.82
N ALA A 89 -4.65 -6.22 15.18
CA ALA A 89 -4.78 -6.05 13.73
C ALA A 89 -3.45 -6.32 13.04
N ARG A 90 -3.46 -7.18 12.03
CA ARG A 90 -2.26 -7.55 11.29
C ARG A 90 -2.08 -6.78 9.97
N LEU A 91 -3.09 -6.00 9.57
CA LEU A 91 -3.08 -5.13 8.39
C LEU A 91 -3.76 -3.81 8.71
N VAL A 92 -3.02 -2.72 8.58
CA VAL A 92 -3.47 -1.39 9.02
C VAL A 92 -3.21 -0.35 7.94
N THR A 93 -4.06 0.66 7.87
CA THR A 93 -3.83 1.91 7.13
C THR A 93 -4.24 3.12 7.96
N ILE A 94 -3.77 4.30 7.55
CA ILE A 94 -4.02 5.58 8.23
C ILE A 94 -4.78 6.55 7.34
N ASN A 95 -5.17 7.70 7.88
CA ASN A 95 -5.90 8.73 7.16
C ASN A 95 -4.96 9.59 6.31
N LEU A 96 -5.03 9.46 4.99
CA LEU A 96 -4.20 10.21 4.05
C LEU A 96 -4.93 11.45 3.53
N PHE A 97 -4.17 12.54 3.37
CA PHE A 97 -4.60 13.82 2.83
C PHE A 97 -3.70 14.21 1.64
N GLN A 98 -4.24 14.99 0.70
CA GLN A 98 -3.52 15.43 -0.51
C GLN A 98 -2.75 16.74 -0.31
N ASP A 99 -2.91 17.39 0.84
CA ASP A 99 -2.28 18.68 1.18
C ASP A 99 -1.78 18.71 2.62
N SER A 100 -0.81 19.61 2.87
CA SER A 100 -0.21 19.80 4.19
C SER A 100 -1.16 20.35 5.23
N ASP A 101 -2.20 21.07 4.82
CA ASP A 101 -3.18 21.68 5.71
C ASP A 101 -4.26 20.68 6.17
N LEU A 102 -4.19 19.43 5.67
CA LEU A 102 -5.11 18.32 5.96
C LEU A 102 -6.58 18.68 5.66
N THR A 103 -6.81 19.43 4.58
CA THR A 103 -8.13 19.89 4.17
C THR A 103 -8.75 19.07 3.05
N ARG A 104 -7.92 18.41 2.23
CA ARG A 104 -8.34 17.56 1.11
C ARG A 104 -8.06 16.09 1.39
N PRO A 105 -9.07 15.31 1.80
CA PRO A 105 -8.90 13.88 2.03
C PRO A 105 -8.46 13.15 0.75
N ASP A 106 -7.53 12.22 0.86
CA ASP A 106 -7.24 11.24 -0.19
C ASP A 106 -8.25 10.09 -0.13
N PHE A 107 -8.62 9.54 -1.29
CA PHE A 107 -9.51 8.38 -1.40
C PHE A 107 -8.73 7.06 -1.21
N ASN A 108 -7.93 6.98 -0.14
CA ASN A 108 -7.06 5.81 0.08
C ASN A 108 -7.78 4.59 0.64
N ILE A 109 -8.98 4.71 1.21
CA ILE A 109 -9.81 3.59 1.68
C ILE A 109 -11.07 3.44 0.83
N LYS A 110 -11.37 2.20 0.41
CA LYS A 110 -12.47 1.94 -0.52
C LYS A 110 -13.10 0.57 -0.29
N ARG A 111 -14.34 0.39 -0.80
CA ARG A 111 -14.97 -0.92 -0.94
C ARG A 111 -14.34 -1.69 -2.09
N PHE A 112 -14.37 -3.01 -2.03
CA PHE A 112 -13.90 -3.82 -3.17
C PHE A 112 -14.69 -3.48 -4.43
N PRO A 113 -13.98 -3.16 -5.52
CA PRO A 113 -14.63 -2.70 -6.73
C PRO A 113 -15.39 -3.84 -7.42
N SER A 114 -16.58 -3.52 -7.91
CA SER A 114 -17.31 -4.30 -8.91
C SER A 114 -16.98 -3.84 -10.34
N LEU A 115 -17.31 -4.64 -11.35
CA LEU A 115 -17.21 -4.21 -12.76
C LEU A 115 -18.00 -2.92 -13.03
N LEU A 116 -19.12 -2.76 -12.35
CA LEU A 116 -19.97 -1.58 -12.51
C LEU A 116 -19.31 -0.31 -11.92
N ASP A 117 -18.58 -0.45 -10.81
CA ASP A 117 -17.86 0.66 -10.19
C ASP A 117 -16.73 1.16 -11.10
N PHE A 118 -16.03 0.25 -11.80
CA PHE A 118 -15.04 0.64 -12.80
C PHE A 118 -15.68 1.37 -13.98
N ALA A 119 -16.80 0.86 -14.50
CA ALA A 119 -17.50 1.52 -15.60
C ALA A 119 -17.99 2.93 -15.20
N ARG A 120 -18.57 3.08 -14.01
CA ARG A 120 -18.99 4.38 -13.47
C ARG A 120 -17.82 5.31 -13.22
N GLY A 121 -16.73 4.82 -12.61
CA GLY A 121 -15.52 5.63 -12.37
C GLY A 121 -14.91 6.16 -13.65
N PHE A 122 -14.92 5.35 -14.72
CA PHE A 122 -14.40 5.73 -16.02
C PHE A 122 -15.31 6.74 -16.75
N LEU A 123 -16.63 6.53 -16.73
CA LEU A 123 -17.59 7.36 -17.47
C LEU A 123 -17.92 8.68 -16.74
N LEU A 124 -17.99 8.65 -15.40
CA LEU A 124 -18.50 9.76 -14.61
C LEU A 124 -17.40 10.48 -13.81
N GLY A 125 -16.16 9.98 -13.83
CA GLY A 125 -15.05 10.53 -13.02
C GLY A 125 -15.30 10.46 -11.50
N SER A 126 -16.33 9.73 -11.07
CA SER A 126 -16.68 9.55 -9.66
C SER A 126 -15.93 8.36 -9.05
N ASN A 127 -15.80 8.34 -7.73
CA ASN A 127 -15.21 7.22 -7.00
C ASN A 127 -16.23 6.59 -6.04
N PRO A 128 -17.27 5.89 -6.58
CA PRO A 128 -18.40 5.41 -5.79
C PRO A 128 -18.01 4.37 -4.75
N ALA A 129 -16.85 3.75 -4.90
CA ALA A 129 -16.32 2.77 -3.95
C ALA A 129 -15.62 3.40 -2.75
N ALA A 130 -15.32 4.70 -2.74
CA ALA A 130 -14.65 5.36 -1.62
C ALA A 130 -15.55 5.39 -0.38
N TYR A 131 -14.94 5.17 0.81
CA TYR A 131 -15.59 5.45 2.07
C TYR A 131 -15.68 6.96 2.31
N ASP A 132 -16.77 7.41 2.91
CA ASP A 132 -16.86 8.77 3.44
C ASP A 132 -16.11 8.84 4.77
N LYS A 133 -14.90 9.36 4.74
CA LYS A 133 -14.05 9.47 5.93
C LYS A 133 -14.58 10.42 6.98
N THR A 134 -15.49 11.34 6.62
CA THR A 134 -16.06 12.30 7.57
C THR A 134 -17.03 11.65 8.56
N THR A 135 -17.45 10.42 8.27
CA THR A 135 -18.36 9.63 9.12
C THR A 135 -17.63 8.55 9.95
N ILE A 136 -16.30 8.51 9.89
CA ILE A 136 -15.49 7.47 10.55
C ILE A 136 -14.58 8.14 11.58
N ASP A 137 -14.96 8.07 12.85
CA ASP A 137 -14.24 8.67 13.97
C ASP A 137 -13.44 7.67 14.80
N GLU A 138 -13.69 6.36 14.63
CA GLU A 138 -13.03 5.30 15.40
C GLU A 138 -12.33 4.29 14.47
N PRO A 139 -11.34 3.52 14.96
CA PRO A 139 -10.70 2.45 14.21
C PRO A 139 -11.74 1.52 13.58
N THR A 140 -11.75 1.43 12.26
CA THR A 140 -12.83 0.78 11.50
C THR A 140 -12.27 -0.15 10.45
N GLN A 141 -12.84 -1.36 10.34
CA GLN A 141 -12.49 -2.29 9.28
C GLN A 141 -13.01 -1.81 7.92
N VAL A 142 -12.14 -1.81 6.92
CA VAL A 142 -12.46 -1.44 5.54
C VAL A 142 -12.06 -2.55 4.58
N ASP A 143 -12.63 -2.53 3.37
CA ASP A 143 -12.37 -3.59 2.42
C ASP A 143 -10.92 -3.59 1.91
N TRP A 144 -10.44 -2.44 1.47
CA TRP A 144 -9.05 -2.29 1.02
C TRP A 144 -8.55 -0.86 1.16
N ALA A 145 -7.25 -0.72 1.18
CA ALA A 145 -6.58 0.57 1.17
C ALA A 145 -5.46 0.62 0.12
N SER A 146 -5.15 1.83 -0.35
CA SER A 146 -4.10 2.02 -1.36
C SER A 146 -2.72 1.67 -0.82
N GLY A 147 -1.86 1.14 -1.70
CA GLY A 147 -0.46 0.84 -1.40
C GLY A 147 0.39 2.06 -1.04
N ALA A 148 -0.17 3.27 -1.02
CA ALA A 148 0.53 4.47 -0.58
C ALA A 148 1.00 4.37 0.87
N PHE A 149 0.16 3.76 1.74
CA PHE A 149 0.50 3.36 3.10
C PHE A 149 -0.27 2.10 3.48
N LEU A 150 0.45 1.01 3.68
CA LEU A 150 -0.07 -0.21 4.27
C LEU A 150 0.96 -0.75 5.28
N LEU A 151 0.51 -1.02 6.47
CA LEU A 151 1.33 -1.57 7.55
C LEU A 151 0.89 -3.02 7.80
N PHE A 152 1.76 -3.97 7.47
CA PHE A 152 1.53 -5.40 7.62
C PHE A 152 2.33 -5.94 8.82
N LYS A 153 1.72 -6.80 9.63
CA LYS A 153 2.52 -7.71 10.44
C LYS A 153 3.32 -8.63 9.51
N ALA A 154 4.61 -8.80 9.75
CA ALA A 154 5.50 -9.51 8.83
C ALA A 154 5.04 -10.94 8.55
N GLU A 155 4.51 -11.63 9.57
CA GLU A 155 3.93 -12.97 9.38
C GLU A 155 2.74 -12.98 8.42
N LEU A 156 1.86 -11.96 8.46
CA LEU A 156 0.72 -11.86 7.54
C LEU A 156 1.19 -11.68 6.10
N TYR A 157 2.15 -10.75 5.87
CA TYR A 157 2.71 -10.54 4.53
C TYR A 157 3.34 -11.82 3.98
N GLN A 158 4.03 -12.58 4.83
CA GLN A 158 4.61 -13.88 4.47
C GLN A 158 3.54 -14.93 4.15
N GLN A 159 2.48 -15.05 4.98
CA GLN A 159 1.38 -15.99 4.75
C GLN A 159 0.64 -15.71 3.44
N LEU A 160 0.54 -14.44 3.06
CA LEU A 160 -0.01 -14.00 1.78
C LEU A 160 0.94 -14.23 0.60
N HIS A 161 2.18 -14.67 0.83
CA HIS A 161 3.25 -14.74 -0.17
C HIS A 161 3.50 -13.39 -0.86
N GLY A 162 3.33 -12.28 -0.13
CA GLY A 162 3.46 -10.93 -0.64
C GLY A 162 2.43 -10.54 -1.70
N PHE A 163 2.79 -9.57 -2.52
CA PHE A 163 2.00 -9.15 -3.68
C PHE A 163 2.07 -10.18 -4.81
N ASP A 164 0.98 -10.29 -5.56
CA ASP A 164 0.97 -11.06 -6.81
C ASP A 164 1.69 -10.27 -7.92
N GLU A 165 2.88 -10.70 -8.30
CA GLU A 165 3.74 -10.01 -9.27
C GLU A 165 3.21 -9.98 -10.71
N ARG A 166 2.12 -10.71 -10.98
CA ARG A 166 1.41 -10.60 -12.27
C ARG A 166 0.80 -9.22 -12.47
N PHE A 167 0.52 -8.47 -11.37
CA PHE A 167 0.15 -7.06 -11.42
C PHE A 167 1.41 -6.21 -11.50
N PHE A 168 1.70 -5.64 -12.67
CA PHE A 168 2.82 -4.70 -12.78
C PHE A 168 2.55 -3.40 -12.03
N MET A 169 1.35 -2.87 -12.19
CA MET A 169 0.86 -1.66 -11.51
C MET A 169 -0.67 -1.64 -11.51
N TYR A 170 -1.24 -1.11 -10.41
CA TYR A 170 -2.68 -1.03 -10.12
C TYR A 170 -3.32 -2.38 -9.80
N LEU A 171 -4.24 -2.36 -8.84
CA LEU A 171 -5.03 -3.48 -8.32
C LEU A 171 -4.22 -4.54 -7.56
N GLU A 172 -2.91 -4.45 -7.48
CA GLU A 172 -2.09 -5.28 -6.59
C GLU A 172 -2.43 -5.03 -5.11
N ASP A 173 -2.70 -3.79 -4.74
CA ASP A 173 -3.17 -3.38 -3.41
C ASP A 173 -4.58 -3.90 -3.11
N VAL A 174 -5.48 -3.83 -4.07
CA VAL A 174 -6.83 -4.44 -3.95
C VAL A 174 -6.73 -5.96 -3.80
N ASP A 175 -5.88 -6.62 -4.59
CA ASP A 175 -5.70 -8.08 -4.54
C ASP A 175 -5.15 -8.54 -3.19
N ILE A 176 -4.09 -7.90 -2.67
CA ILE A 176 -3.48 -8.32 -1.41
C ILE A 176 -4.45 -8.10 -0.23
N CYS A 177 -5.17 -6.97 -0.18
CA CYS A 177 -6.18 -6.72 0.85
C CYS A 177 -7.34 -7.74 0.76
N ARG A 178 -7.78 -8.08 -0.46
CA ARG A 178 -8.81 -9.11 -0.67
C ARG A 178 -8.33 -10.48 -0.20
N ARG A 179 -7.10 -10.88 -0.52
CA ARG A 179 -6.53 -12.15 -0.05
C ARG A 179 -6.39 -12.18 1.46
N ALA A 180 -5.96 -11.09 2.08
CA ALA A 180 -5.88 -10.98 3.54
C ALA A 180 -7.24 -11.26 4.18
N ARG A 181 -8.30 -10.61 3.72
CA ARG A 181 -9.66 -10.80 4.23
C ARG A 181 -10.22 -12.19 3.91
N ASP A 182 -10.19 -12.60 2.63
CA ASP A 182 -10.95 -13.78 2.17
C ASP A 182 -10.27 -15.11 2.52
N GLN A 183 -8.94 -15.13 2.66
CA GLN A 183 -8.18 -16.37 2.94
C GLN A 183 -7.79 -16.50 4.41
N LEU A 184 -7.52 -15.38 5.08
CA LEU A 184 -6.95 -15.37 6.41
C LEU A 184 -7.84 -14.67 7.45
N GLY A 185 -8.99 -14.12 7.04
CA GLY A 185 -9.91 -13.41 7.93
C GLY A 185 -9.38 -12.06 8.43
N GLU A 186 -8.41 -11.46 7.71
CA GLU A 186 -7.72 -10.24 8.12
C GLU A 186 -8.13 -9.04 7.24
N PRO A 187 -9.18 -8.29 7.61
CA PRO A 187 -9.53 -7.05 6.94
C PRO A 187 -8.51 -5.95 7.26
N VAL A 188 -8.52 -4.89 6.45
CA VAL A 188 -7.71 -3.69 6.73
C VAL A 188 -8.34 -2.90 7.87
N LEU A 189 -7.59 -2.63 8.95
CA LEU A 189 -8.01 -1.70 9.99
C LEU A 189 -7.60 -0.28 9.59
N TYR A 190 -8.56 0.61 9.42
CA TYR A 190 -8.33 2.03 9.16
C TYR A 190 -8.29 2.81 10.46
N LEU A 191 -7.25 3.64 10.65
CA LEU A 191 -7.02 4.48 11.83
C LEU A 191 -7.29 5.96 11.48
N PRO A 192 -8.48 6.51 11.76
CA PRO A 192 -8.89 7.84 11.30
C PRO A 192 -8.09 8.97 11.94
N HIS A 193 -7.62 8.81 13.18
CA HIS A 193 -6.92 9.84 13.93
C HIS A 193 -5.45 10.00 13.51
N LEU A 194 -4.84 8.96 12.93
CA LEU A 194 -3.46 8.99 12.45
C LEU A 194 -3.41 9.52 11.02
N LYS A 195 -2.75 10.67 10.83
CA LYS A 195 -2.80 11.43 9.58
C LYS A 195 -1.43 11.52 8.92
N ALA A 196 -1.42 11.47 7.59
CA ALA A 196 -0.24 11.73 6.77
C ALA A 196 -0.62 12.44 5.47
N VAL A 197 0.36 13.07 4.82
CA VAL A 197 0.15 13.78 3.55
C VAL A 197 0.67 12.93 2.40
N HIS A 198 -0.20 12.62 1.43
CA HIS A 198 0.12 11.93 0.21
C HIS A 198 -0.07 12.87 -0.98
N LEU A 199 1.02 13.37 -1.54
CA LEU A 199 1.01 14.45 -2.54
C LEU A 199 0.39 14.06 -3.90
N CYS A 200 0.02 12.81 -4.08
CA CYS A 200 -0.75 12.26 -5.21
C CYS A 200 -0.38 12.83 -6.58
N ARG A 201 0.77 12.49 -7.13
CA ARG A 201 1.10 12.79 -8.53
C ARG A 201 0.27 11.89 -9.45
N GLN A 202 -0.97 12.31 -9.77
CA GLN A 202 -1.94 11.54 -10.56
C GLN A 202 -1.45 11.32 -12.01
N ALA A 203 -0.69 10.25 -12.24
CA ALA A 203 -0.17 9.91 -13.57
C ALA A 203 -1.16 9.11 -14.44
N ASN A 204 -2.24 8.56 -13.87
CA ASN A 204 -3.12 7.56 -14.50
C ASN A 204 -4.32 8.11 -15.31
N LYS A 205 -4.57 9.41 -15.30
CA LYS A 205 -5.79 10.00 -15.92
C LYS A 205 -5.67 10.28 -17.43
N ARG A 206 -4.52 10.03 -18.07
CA ARG A 206 -4.40 10.21 -19.52
C ARG A 206 -4.79 8.95 -20.26
N LEU A 207 -5.92 9.00 -20.99
CA LEU A 207 -6.33 7.99 -21.96
C LEU A 207 -5.18 7.63 -22.90
N PHE A 208 -5.01 6.34 -23.23
CA PHE A 208 -3.95 5.81 -24.09
C PHE A 208 -2.51 5.96 -23.54
N SER A 209 -2.35 6.28 -22.26
CA SER A 209 -1.05 6.24 -21.60
C SER A 209 -0.61 4.80 -21.26
N ARG A 210 0.69 4.59 -21.02
CA ARG A 210 1.20 3.32 -20.47
C ARG A 210 0.48 2.93 -19.16
N HIS A 211 0.14 3.92 -18.33
CA HIS A 211 -0.59 3.71 -17.07
C HIS A 211 -2.01 3.21 -17.31
N PHE A 212 -2.69 3.74 -18.32
CA PHE A 212 -4.02 3.23 -18.72
C PHE A 212 -3.95 1.77 -19.20
N TYR A 213 -2.96 1.42 -20.00
CA TYR A 213 -2.74 0.04 -20.44
C TYR A 213 -2.51 -0.91 -19.24
N TRP A 214 -1.62 -0.55 -18.33
CA TRP A 214 -1.38 -1.35 -17.13
C TRP A 214 -2.63 -1.51 -16.28
N PHE A 215 -3.40 -0.43 -16.11
CA PHE A 215 -4.66 -0.48 -15.37
C PHE A 215 -5.67 -1.45 -16.01
N MET A 216 -5.87 -1.40 -17.33
CA MET A 216 -6.78 -2.30 -18.05
C MET A 216 -6.34 -3.78 -17.94
N VAL A 217 -5.05 -4.04 -18.09
CA VAL A 217 -4.51 -5.40 -17.94
C VAL A 217 -4.69 -5.92 -16.51
N SER A 218 -4.43 -5.08 -15.52
CA SER A 218 -4.59 -5.43 -14.10
C SER A 218 -6.07 -5.66 -13.75
N MET A 219 -6.97 -4.84 -14.26
CA MET A 219 -8.41 -5.01 -14.10
C MET A 219 -8.89 -6.36 -14.65
N LEU A 220 -8.46 -6.72 -15.87
CA LEU A 220 -8.81 -8.00 -16.46
C LEU A 220 -8.31 -9.18 -15.59
N LYS A 221 -7.05 -9.13 -15.15
CA LYS A 221 -6.46 -10.17 -14.27
C LYS A 221 -7.23 -10.31 -12.96
N TYR A 222 -7.60 -9.19 -12.34
CA TYR A 222 -8.32 -9.17 -11.07
C TYR A 222 -9.68 -9.86 -11.19
N PHE A 223 -10.47 -9.54 -12.22
CA PHE A 223 -11.81 -10.13 -12.39
C PHE A 223 -11.79 -11.58 -12.86
N LEU A 224 -10.86 -11.97 -13.72
CA LEU A 224 -10.69 -13.38 -14.11
C LEU A 224 -10.38 -14.27 -12.90
N ARG A 225 -9.60 -13.76 -11.92
CA ARG A 225 -9.30 -14.49 -10.70
C ARG A 225 -10.50 -14.56 -9.74
N SER A 226 -11.29 -13.49 -9.65
CA SER A 226 -12.48 -13.46 -8.79
C SER A 226 -13.57 -14.41 -9.28
N GLY A 227 -13.70 -14.62 -10.60
CA GLY A 227 -14.68 -15.51 -11.21
C GLY A 227 -14.41 -17.01 -10.98
N SER A 228 -13.17 -17.40 -10.68
CA SER A 228 -12.83 -18.81 -10.43
C SER A 228 -13.08 -19.28 -8.98
N ARG A 229 -13.58 -18.42 -8.09
CA ARG A 229 -13.82 -18.72 -6.67
C ARG A 229 -15.29 -18.86 -6.26
N THR A 230 -16.21 -18.76 -7.19
CA THR A 230 -17.66 -18.94 -6.93
C THR A 230 -18.17 -20.37 -7.15
N VAL A 231 -17.28 -21.37 -7.19
CA VAL A 231 -17.69 -22.78 -7.22
C VAL A 231 -16.89 -23.53 -6.14
N ASN A 232 -17.43 -23.54 -4.93
CA ASN A 232 -17.56 -24.68 -4.01
C ASN A 232 -18.20 -24.20 -2.71
#